data_bb6f17bd12fba5740093e915c4e65442
#
_entry.id   bb6f17bd12fba5740093e915c4e65442
#
_cell.length_a   1.000
_cell.length_b   1.000
_cell.length_c   1.000
_cell.angle_alpha   90.00
_cell.angle_beta   90.00
_cell.angle_gamma   90.00
#
_symmetry.space_group_name_H-M   'P 1'
#
loop_
_entity.id
_entity.type
_entity.pdbx_description
1 polymer ?
#
loop_
_entity_poly.entity_id
_entity_poly.type
_entity_poly.pdbx_seq_one_letter_code
_entity_poly.pdbx_strand_id
1 'polypeptide(L)'
;MRQNMINHKENLMKAVKLSKTSIDSGSSPFGCIIIDKDGKIIGEGHNRVVLDNDPTAHGEVMAIRNACKNIGSFDLSGCILYTSCEPCPMCLNAAKWANIAEIYYAADRYDAENIGFRDRVFYDD
;
A
#
# COMPACT_ATOMS: atom_id res chain seq x y z
N MET A 1 13.10 2.53 26.80
CA MET A 1 12.29 1.95 26.63
C MET A 1 12.32 0.97 25.68
N ARG A 2 11.67 0.19 25.75
CA ARG A 2 11.72 -0.70 24.90
C ARG A 2 11.30 -0.32 23.67
N GLN A 3 11.93 -0.63 22.76
CA GLN A 3 11.58 -0.35 21.51
C GLN A 3 10.41 -1.10 21.14
N ASN A 4 9.55 -0.55 20.47
CA ASN A 4 8.39 -1.21 19.98
C ASN A 4 8.78 -2.29 19.01
N MET A 5 8.28 -3.47 19.26
CA MET A 5 8.47 -4.55 18.33
C MET A 5 7.41 -4.44 17.27
N ILE A 6 7.81 -4.06 16.09
CA ILE A 6 6.90 -3.98 14.96
C ILE A 6 6.63 -5.39 14.44
N ASN A 7 5.37 -5.79 14.46
CA ASN A 7 4.95 -7.10 13.97
C ASN A 7 4.56 -7.01 12.51
N HIS A 8 5.50 -7.32 11.63
CA HIS A 8 5.28 -7.21 10.18
C HIS A 8 4.16 -8.11 9.70
N LYS A 9 4.06 -9.33 10.25
CA LYS A 9 3.01 -10.26 9.85
C LYS A 9 1.63 -9.72 10.19
N GLU A 10 1.47 -9.17 11.38
CA GLU A 10 0.19 -8.60 11.80
C GLU A 10 -0.20 -7.42 10.94
N ASN A 11 0.77 -6.54 10.64
CA ASN A 11 0.51 -5.38 9.79
C ASN A 11 0.18 -5.79 8.37
N LEU A 12 0.86 -6.82 7.85
CA LEU A 12 0.57 -7.33 6.52
C LEU A 12 -0.83 -7.91 6.45
N MET A 13 -1.27 -8.59 7.51
CA MET A 13 -2.63 -9.12 7.59
C MET A 13 -3.68 -8.01 7.57
N LYS A 14 -3.37 -6.85 8.16
CA LYS A 14 -4.26 -5.70 8.12
C LYS A 14 -4.42 -5.18 6.69
N ALA A 15 -3.33 -5.14 5.92
CA ALA A 15 -3.38 -4.75 4.51
C ALA A 15 -4.21 -5.73 3.69
N VAL A 16 -4.04 -7.03 3.94
CA VAL A 16 -4.82 -8.07 3.27
C VAL A 16 -6.31 -7.92 3.60
N LYS A 17 -6.62 -7.57 4.84
CA LYS A 17 -8.01 -7.37 5.24
C LYS A 17 -8.64 -6.19 4.49
N LEU A 18 -7.89 -5.12 4.27
CA LEU A 18 -8.35 -3.99 3.48
C LEU A 18 -8.59 -4.36 2.02
N SER A 19 -7.87 -5.36 1.49
CA SER A 19 -8.12 -5.83 0.12
C SER A 19 -9.53 -6.42 0.01
N LYS A 20 -10.01 -7.06 1.07
CA LYS A 20 -11.35 -7.61 1.11
C LYS A 20 -12.39 -6.48 1.14
N THR A 21 -12.12 -5.43 1.90
CA THR A 21 -12.97 -4.24 1.93
C THR A 21 -13.06 -3.63 0.54
N SER A 22 -11.96 -3.61 -0.20
CA SER A 22 -11.91 -3.09 -1.56
C SER A 22 -12.85 -3.89 -2.47
N ILE A 23 -12.81 -5.23 -2.38
CA ILE A 23 -13.71 -6.10 -3.16
C ILE A 23 -15.17 -5.81 -2.80
N ASP A 24 -15.47 -5.72 -1.51
CA ASP A 24 -16.84 -5.50 -1.03
C ASP A 24 -17.41 -4.16 -1.50
N SER A 25 -16.55 -3.18 -1.76
CA SER A 25 -16.98 -1.88 -2.29
C SER A 25 -16.97 -1.82 -3.82
N GLY A 26 -16.77 -2.95 -4.48
CA GLY A 26 -16.82 -3.03 -5.94
C GLY A 26 -15.52 -2.68 -6.64
N SER A 27 -14.41 -2.69 -5.91
CA SER A 27 -13.10 -2.38 -6.46
C SER A 27 -12.20 -3.62 -6.52
N SER A 28 -11.01 -3.45 -7.10
CA SER A 28 -10.02 -4.53 -7.20
C SER A 28 -9.45 -4.87 -5.81
N PRO A 29 -8.96 -6.11 -5.62
CA PRO A 29 -8.58 -6.62 -4.29
C PRO A 29 -7.21 -6.13 -3.82
N PHE A 30 -7.05 -4.83 -3.66
CA PHE A 30 -5.78 -4.26 -3.23
C PHE A 30 -5.98 -3.35 -2.02
N GLY A 31 -5.23 -3.63 -0.96
CA GLY A 31 -5.29 -2.85 0.27
C GLY A 31 -3.88 -2.56 0.79
N CYS A 32 -3.73 -1.46 1.51
CA CYS A 32 -2.43 -0.98 1.96
C CYS A 32 -2.56 -0.19 3.26
N ILE A 33 -1.57 -0.34 4.15
CA ILE A 33 -1.45 0.52 5.33
C ILE A 33 -0.03 1.08 5.42
N ILE A 34 0.09 2.23 6.08
CA ILE A 34 1.39 2.84 6.37
C ILE A 34 1.46 3.08 7.87
N ILE A 35 2.57 2.66 8.47
CA ILE A 35 2.82 2.91 9.90
C ILE A 35 4.01 3.83 10.06
N ASP A 36 4.05 4.57 11.16
CA ASP A 36 5.22 5.37 11.50
C ASP A 36 6.26 4.51 12.23
N LYS A 37 7.36 5.11 12.62
CA LYS A 37 8.46 4.39 13.28
C LYS A 37 8.08 3.80 14.63
N ASP A 38 7.00 4.28 15.22
CA ASP A 38 6.51 3.78 16.50
C ASP A 38 5.44 2.71 16.34
N GLY A 39 5.13 2.33 15.11
CA GLY A 39 4.15 1.29 14.82
C GLY A 39 2.72 1.78 14.70
N LYS A 40 2.51 3.09 14.76
CA LYS A 40 1.15 3.64 14.65
C LYS A 40 0.73 3.70 13.19
N ILE A 41 -0.49 3.25 12.89
CA ILE A 41 -1.05 3.37 11.55
C ILE A 41 -1.37 4.82 11.29
N ILE A 42 -0.75 5.41 10.28
CA ILE A 42 -0.96 6.81 9.90
C ILE A 42 -1.70 6.96 8.59
N GLY A 43 -1.87 5.88 7.82
CA GLY A 43 -2.63 5.94 6.59
C GLY A 43 -3.08 4.56 6.17
N GLU A 44 -4.28 4.49 5.57
CA GLU A 44 -4.83 3.27 5.01
C GLU A 44 -5.38 3.60 3.64
N GLY A 45 -5.36 2.63 2.73
CA GLY A 45 -5.91 2.82 1.41
C GLY A 45 -6.31 1.50 0.78
N HIS A 46 -7.28 1.57 -0.12
CA HIS A 46 -7.61 0.45 -0.99
C HIS A 46 -7.80 1.00 -2.39
N ASN A 47 -7.84 0.13 -3.38
CA ASN A 47 -7.99 0.54 -4.77
C ASN A 47 -9.30 1.31 -4.98
N ARG A 48 -9.21 2.49 -5.58
CA ARG A 48 -10.37 3.33 -5.89
C ARG A 48 -10.41 3.76 -7.35
N VAL A 49 -9.69 3.05 -8.21
CA VAL A 49 -9.62 3.41 -9.64
C VAL A 49 -11.02 3.53 -10.25
N VAL A 50 -11.85 2.53 -10.04
CA VAL A 50 -13.21 2.52 -10.60
C VAL A 50 -14.12 3.50 -9.85
N LEU A 51 -13.99 3.54 -8.52
CA LEU A 51 -14.85 4.40 -7.70
C LEU A 51 -14.64 5.89 -7.98
N ASP A 52 -13.38 6.29 -8.20
CA ASP A 52 -13.02 7.70 -8.35
C ASP A 52 -12.75 8.09 -9.79
N ASN A 53 -12.86 7.15 -10.74
CA ASN A 53 -12.49 7.38 -12.14
C ASN A 53 -11.06 7.95 -12.24
N ASP A 54 -10.14 7.36 -11.49
CA ASP A 54 -8.76 7.83 -11.37
C ASP A 54 -7.81 6.65 -11.56
N PRO A 55 -7.10 6.57 -12.70
CA PRO A 55 -6.21 5.43 -12.95
C PRO A 55 -5.03 5.36 -11.99
N THR A 56 -4.75 6.42 -11.25
CA THR A 56 -3.65 6.43 -10.27
C THR A 56 -4.09 6.04 -8.87
N ALA A 57 -5.38 5.82 -8.65
CA ALA A 57 -5.93 5.58 -7.31
C ALA A 57 -5.74 4.14 -6.84
N HIS A 58 -4.50 3.65 -6.92
CA HIS A 58 -4.12 2.35 -6.36
C HIS A 58 -4.08 2.44 -4.83
N GLY A 59 -4.19 1.30 -4.16
CA GLY A 59 -4.22 1.26 -2.70
C GLY A 59 -3.03 1.96 -2.07
N GLU A 60 -1.84 1.75 -2.61
CA GLU A 60 -0.62 2.37 -2.09
C GLU A 60 -0.66 3.89 -2.24
N VAL A 61 -1.09 4.39 -3.40
CA VAL A 61 -1.21 5.83 -3.64
C VAL A 61 -2.22 6.44 -2.68
N MET A 62 -3.35 5.76 -2.49
CA MET A 62 -4.38 6.23 -1.55
C MET A 62 -3.86 6.26 -0.12
N ALA A 63 -3.11 5.22 0.30
CA ALA A 63 -2.53 5.18 1.64
C ALA A 63 -1.51 6.31 1.83
N ILE A 64 -0.68 6.58 0.82
CA ILE A 64 0.29 7.68 0.87
C ILE A 64 -0.43 9.02 1.02
N ARG A 65 -1.46 9.25 0.23
CA ARG A 65 -2.25 10.49 0.30
C ARG A 65 -2.84 10.68 1.69
N ASN A 66 -3.44 9.62 2.23
CA ASN A 66 -4.06 9.67 3.54
C ASN A 66 -3.03 9.87 4.65
N ALA A 67 -1.89 9.17 4.58
CA ALA A 67 -0.82 9.33 5.56
C ALA A 67 -0.28 10.76 5.57
N CYS A 68 0.02 11.29 4.40
CA CYS A 68 0.54 12.66 4.27
C CYS A 68 -0.45 13.69 4.80
N LYS A 69 -1.73 13.49 4.51
CA LYS A 69 -2.77 14.37 4.99
C LYS A 69 -2.89 14.30 6.51
N ASN A 70 -2.84 13.09 7.06
CA ASN A 70 -3.00 12.88 8.50
C ASN A 70 -1.85 13.47 9.32
N ILE A 71 -0.62 13.39 8.82
CA ILE A 71 0.52 13.93 9.55
C ILE A 71 0.88 15.36 9.12
N GLY A 72 0.23 15.88 8.09
CA GLY A 72 0.48 17.25 7.62
C GLY A 72 1.83 17.43 6.96
N SER A 73 2.35 16.40 6.26
CA SER A 73 3.66 16.45 5.62
C SER A 73 3.68 15.53 4.38
N PHE A 74 4.44 15.91 3.37
CA PHE A 74 4.66 15.03 2.22
C PHE A 74 5.81 14.04 2.49
N ASP A 75 6.50 14.18 3.62
CA ASP A 75 7.67 13.36 3.93
C ASP A 75 7.31 12.24 4.91
N LEU A 76 7.38 11.01 4.42
CA LEU A 76 7.08 9.81 5.21
C LEU A 76 8.37 9.06 5.57
N SER A 77 9.47 9.80 5.78
CA SER A 77 10.75 9.19 6.19
C SER A 77 10.57 8.35 7.45
N GLY A 78 11.14 7.16 7.46
CA GLY A 78 11.05 6.25 8.59
C GLY A 78 9.77 5.44 8.66
N CYS A 79 8.81 5.71 7.77
CA CYS A 79 7.55 4.97 7.75
C CYS A 79 7.70 3.68 6.96
N ILE A 80 6.81 2.73 7.23
CA ILE A 80 6.78 1.42 6.59
C ILE A 80 5.43 1.23 5.92
N LEU A 81 5.47 0.75 4.67
CA LEU A 81 4.29 0.48 3.89
C LEU A 81 4.04 -1.02 3.80
N TYR A 82 2.82 -1.44 4.09
CA TYR A 82 2.39 -2.83 3.93
C TYR A 82 1.29 -2.87 2.91
N THR A 83 1.42 -3.76 1.93
CA THR A 83 0.43 -3.86 0.86
C THR A 83 0.07 -5.32 0.61
N SER A 84 -1.16 -5.57 0.21
CA SER A 84 -1.63 -6.94 -0.06
C SER A 84 -0.93 -7.54 -1.27
N CYS A 85 -0.47 -6.70 -2.20
CA CYS A 85 0.19 -7.17 -3.42
C CYS A 85 1.43 -6.33 -3.69
N GLU A 86 2.42 -6.93 -4.35
CA GLU A 86 3.66 -6.23 -4.70
C GLU A 86 3.35 -4.94 -5.45
N PRO A 87 3.89 -3.78 -5.02
CA PRO A 87 3.59 -2.51 -5.67
C PRO A 87 4.00 -2.49 -7.13
N CYS A 88 3.14 -1.94 -7.98
CA CYS A 88 3.51 -1.71 -9.38
C CYS A 88 4.57 -0.61 -9.45
N PRO A 89 5.22 -0.41 -10.61
CA PRO A 89 6.24 0.64 -10.73
C PRO A 89 5.76 2.03 -10.35
N MET A 90 4.52 2.40 -10.65
CA MET A 90 3.96 3.68 -10.26
C MET A 90 3.94 3.84 -8.74
N CYS A 91 3.41 2.84 -8.03
CA CYS A 91 3.30 2.88 -6.58
C CYS A 91 4.66 2.80 -5.89
N LEU A 92 5.56 1.99 -6.43
CA LEU A 92 6.91 1.87 -5.91
C LEU A 92 7.63 3.22 -5.98
N ASN A 93 7.50 3.91 -7.10
CA ASN A 93 8.14 5.21 -7.26
C ASN A 93 7.44 6.30 -6.43
N ALA A 94 6.13 6.21 -6.26
CA ALA A 94 5.43 7.11 -5.35
C ALA A 94 5.94 6.96 -3.91
N ALA A 95 6.17 5.71 -3.47
CA ALA A 95 6.73 5.43 -2.15
C ALA A 95 8.13 6.02 -2.02
N LYS A 96 8.94 5.94 -3.06
CA LYS A 96 10.27 6.54 -3.08
C LYS A 96 10.21 8.06 -2.96
N TRP A 97 9.29 8.69 -3.68
CA TRP A 97 9.09 10.13 -3.59
C TRP A 97 8.68 10.55 -2.17
N ALA A 98 7.96 9.70 -1.46
CA ALA A 98 7.53 9.95 -0.10
C ALA A 98 8.62 9.62 0.94
N ASN A 99 9.74 9.04 0.51
CA ASN A 99 10.85 8.62 1.37
C ASN A 99 10.50 7.47 2.32
N ILE A 100 9.57 6.61 1.91
CA ILE A 100 9.21 5.44 2.71
C ILE A 100 10.44 4.54 2.86
N ALA A 101 10.68 4.08 4.09
CA ALA A 101 11.88 3.33 4.44
C ALA A 101 11.84 1.87 3.99
N GLU A 102 10.71 1.21 4.15
CA GLU A 102 10.55 -0.22 3.86
C GLU A 102 9.18 -0.52 3.31
N ILE A 103 9.12 -1.53 2.46
CA ILE A 103 7.87 -2.01 1.87
C ILE A 103 7.78 -3.51 2.06
N TYR A 104 6.64 -3.99 2.55
CA TYR A 104 6.34 -5.42 2.69
C TYR A 104 5.07 -5.73 1.91
N TYR A 105 5.01 -6.90 1.27
CA TYR A 105 3.82 -7.30 0.50
C TYR A 105 3.54 -8.79 0.68
N ALA A 106 2.26 -9.17 0.51
CA ALA A 106 1.80 -10.55 0.72
C ALA A 106 1.85 -11.39 -0.55
N ALA A 107 1.46 -10.81 -1.70
CA ALA A 107 1.44 -11.51 -3.00
C ALA A 107 2.31 -10.75 -4.00
N ASP A 108 3.09 -11.49 -4.80
CA ASP A 108 3.98 -10.84 -5.76
C ASP A 108 3.29 -10.57 -7.11
N ARG A 109 4.05 -9.99 -8.05
CA ARG A 109 3.52 -9.62 -9.37
C ARG A 109 3.05 -10.83 -10.18
N TYR A 110 3.65 -11.99 -9.96
CA TYR A 110 3.28 -13.21 -10.67
C TYR A 110 1.96 -13.75 -10.14
N ASP A 111 1.71 -13.63 -8.84
CA ASP A 111 0.42 -14.00 -8.26
C ASP A 111 -0.68 -13.10 -8.82
N ALA A 112 -0.41 -11.80 -8.96
CA ALA A 112 -1.36 -10.85 -9.53
C ALA A 112 -1.66 -11.17 -11.00
N GLU A 113 -0.65 -11.54 -11.77
CA GLU A 113 -0.82 -11.92 -13.18
C GLU A 113 -1.72 -13.15 -13.30
N ASN A 114 -1.57 -14.11 -12.40
CA ASN A 114 -2.37 -15.34 -12.44
C ASN A 114 -3.85 -15.09 -12.23
N ILE A 115 -4.23 -13.97 -11.63
CA ILE A 115 -5.64 -13.62 -11.43
C ILE A 115 -6.10 -12.50 -12.36
N GLY A 116 -5.31 -12.20 -13.39
CA GLY A 116 -5.73 -11.33 -14.48
C GLY A 116 -5.26 -9.88 -14.45
N PHE A 117 -4.41 -9.51 -13.50
CA PHE A 117 -3.84 -8.16 -13.48
C PHE A 117 -2.53 -8.14 -14.27
N ARG A 118 -2.29 -7.05 -14.98
CA ARG A 118 -1.16 -6.96 -15.92
C ARG A 118 0.03 -6.15 -15.40
N ASP A 119 0.13 -5.96 -14.11
CA ASP A 119 1.21 -5.17 -13.51
C ASP A 119 2.58 -5.65 -13.93
N ARG A 120 2.75 -6.95 -14.15
CA ARG A 120 4.02 -7.53 -14.47
C ARG A 120 4.67 -6.92 -15.70
N VAL A 121 3.89 -6.55 -16.72
CA VAL A 121 4.45 -6.00 -17.95
C VAL A 121 5.16 -4.68 -17.71
N PHE A 122 4.78 -3.94 -16.68
CA PHE A 122 5.42 -2.68 -16.34
C PHE A 122 6.76 -2.88 -15.64
N TYR A 123 6.97 -4.03 -15.01
CA TYR A 123 8.25 -4.36 -14.38
C TYR A 123 9.27 -4.85 -15.40
N ASP A 124 8.80 -5.47 -16.47
CA ASP A 124 9.68 -6.06 -17.47
C ASP A 124 10.21 -5.03 -18.47
N ASP A 125 9.67 -3.84 -18.47
CA ASP A 125 10.17 -2.72 -19.29
C ASP A 125 11.33 -1.97 -18.58
#